data_02ae2ff8caf38751d3b73cbd16f4dfb2
#
_entry.id   02ae2ff8caf38751d3b73cbd16f4dfb2
#
_cell.length_a   1.000
_cell.length_b   1.000
_cell.length_c   1.000
_cell.angle_alpha   90.00
_cell.angle_beta   90.00
_cell.angle_gamma   90.00
#
_symmetry.space_group_name_H-M   'P 1'
#
loop_
_entity.id
_entity.type
_entity.pdbx_description
1 polymer ?
#
loop_
_entity_poly.entity_id
_entity_poly.type
_entity_poly.pdbx_seq_one_letter_code
_entity_poly.pdbx_strand_id
1 'polypeptide(L)'
;MSVEILDLAALGLTAVFFALLYYLHKKKHVDFGVRTILAVGLGLIVGLAFKGHHVYVAAVGTVYAHVVSAVVIPLLVFSIISSITNLGNSVRLKNIGLKTVFFLVLNTFFASLITLVAGVATNIGHDVQYELATDYTAKEVPTFVDTVISLFPQNLASHWANGEVVPIVVFSILVAISYNKLVVKKPEEVAPFKKFIDAGDLVMGRVVSYVISFTPYAVLSLIARAVSRSSPADLIPLLSVLVLAYILCAIQLFVVEGALVKLVGKLDSVRFFKGIWPAATVAFTSQSSVGTIPVTVNQLTKKLGVNEDVAAFGASLGANLGMPGCAGIWPTLLAVFTIHLLGIEYTPVQYAFLVVLAVVVSIGTVGVPGTATITATALFAAAGLPVEAIILLSPISSIVDMARTATNVVGAAAATTLVAATEGQLDEAVYNGEAEVPAAEAV
;
A
#
# COMPACT_ATOMS: atom_id res chain seq x y z
N MET A 1 -33.74 -6.37 -28.63
CA MET A 1 -33.76 -5.67 -27.35
C MET A 1 -32.94 -4.40 -27.55
N SER A 2 -33.40 -3.22 -27.17
CA SER A 2 -32.60 -2.00 -27.35
C SER A 2 -31.34 -2.07 -26.50
N VAL A 3 -30.26 -1.41 -26.93
CA VAL A 3 -28.96 -1.35 -26.22
C VAL A 3 -29.20 -0.92 -24.75
N GLU A 4 -30.06 0.05 -24.54
CA GLU A 4 -30.41 0.58 -23.22
C GLU A 4 -31.08 -0.44 -22.28
N ILE A 5 -31.89 -1.37 -22.82
CA ILE A 5 -32.52 -2.43 -22.01
C ILE A 5 -31.47 -3.43 -21.49
N LEU A 6 -30.46 -3.76 -22.30
CA LEU A 6 -29.37 -4.64 -21.88
C LEU A 6 -28.46 -3.98 -20.83
N ASP A 7 -28.17 -2.69 -20.95
CA ASP A 7 -27.41 -1.94 -19.94
C ASP A 7 -28.18 -1.87 -18.60
N LEU A 8 -29.49 -1.68 -18.65
CA LEU A 8 -30.35 -1.72 -17.45
C LEU A 8 -30.45 -3.13 -16.85
N ALA A 9 -30.47 -4.18 -17.68
CA ALA A 9 -30.45 -5.56 -17.19
C ALA A 9 -29.12 -5.91 -16.52
N ALA A 10 -27.98 -5.44 -17.07
CA ALA A 10 -26.69 -5.57 -16.46
C ALA A 10 -26.62 -4.86 -15.10
N LEU A 11 -27.15 -3.64 -15.01
CA LEU A 11 -27.27 -2.91 -13.76
C LEU A 11 -28.17 -3.65 -12.76
N GLY A 12 -29.31 -4.18 -13.19
CA GLY A 12 -30.23 -4.95 -12.35
C GLY A 12 -29.55 -6.19 -11.73
N LEU A 13 -28.84 -6.99 -12.54
CA LEU A 13 -28.09 -8.14 -12.04
C LEU A 13 -26.97 -7.69 -11.06
N THR A 14 -26.29 -6.62 -11.40
CA THR A 14 -25.26 -6.04 -10.52
C THR A 14 -25.83 -5.61 -9.17
N ALA A 15 -27.01 -4.99 -9.15
CA ALA A 15 -27.72 -4.62 -7.93
C ALA A 15 -28.06 -5.83 -7.06
N VAL A 16 -28.50 -6.93 -7.66
CA VAL A 16 -28.75 -8.20 -6.95
C VAL A 16 -27.45 -8.72 -6.31
N PHE A 17 -26.34 -8.69 -7.03
CA PHE A 17 -25.05 -9.11 -6.49
C PHE A 17 -24.53 -8.16 -5.40
N PHE A 18 -24.80 -6.86 -5.50
CA PHE A 18 -24.51 -5.91 -4.42
C PHE A 18 -25.33 -6.24 -3.16
N ALA A 19 -26.62 -6.57 -3.32
CA ALA A 19 -27.45 -7.00 -2.20
C ALA A 19 -26.93 -8.31 -1.56
N LEU A 20 -26.42 -9.25 -2.38
CA LEU A 20 -25.78 -10.47 -1.88
C LEU A 20 -24.51 -10.14 -1.08
N LEU A 21 -23.61 -9.31 -1.60
CA LEU A 21 -22.38 -8.89 -0.89
C LEU A 21 -22.72 -8.16 0.42
N TYR A 22 -23.75 -7.33 0.43
CA TYR A 22 -24.25 -6.67 1.63
C TYR A 22 -24.82 -7.68 2.65
N TYR A 23 -25.61 -8.64 2.21
CA TYR A 23 -26.15 -9.72 3.05
C TYR A 23 -25.02 -10.53 3.70
N LEU A 24 -24.02 -10.93 2.92
CA LEU A 24 -22.85 -11.67 3.40
C LEU A 24 -22.07 -10.85 4.45
N HIS A 25 -21.97 -9.53 4.26
CA HIS A 25 -21.34 -8.65 5.23
C HIS A 25 -22.16 -8.54 6.54
N LYS A 26 -23.44 -8.19 6.44
CA LYS A 26 -24.26 -7.82 7.60
C LYS A 26 -24.82 -9.01 8.37
N LYS A 27 -25.19 -10.11 7.68
CA LYS A 27 -25.88 -11.26 8.30
C LYS A 27 -24.95 -12.44 8.53
N LYS A 28 -23.97 -12.66 7.67
CA LYS A 28 -23.06 -13.81 7.74
C LYS A 28 -21.68 -13.45 8.25
N HIS A 29 -21.38 -12.17 8.43
CA HIS A 29 -20.06 -11.67 8.89
C HIS A 29 -18.89 -12.25 8.09
N VAL A 30 -19.10 -12.46 6.77
CA VAL A 30 -18.05 -12.98 5.89
C VAL A 30 -16.91 -11.98 5.79
N ASP A 31 -15.70 -12.49 5.90
CA ASP A 31 -14.47 -11.70 5.84
C ASP A 31 -14.36 -10.82 4.59
N PHE A 32 -13.68 -9.69 4.72
CA PHE A 32 -13.50 -8.71 3.66
C PHE A 32 -12.82 -9.32 2.42
N GLY A 33 -11.74 -10.09 2.61
CA GLY A 33 -11.00 -10.72 1.52
C GLY A 33 -11.87 -11.72 0.75
N VAL A 34 -12.61 -12.57 1.45
CA VAL A 34 -13.53 -13.54 0.83
C VAL A 34 -14.61 -12.85 0.01
N ARG A 35 -15.21 -11.77 0.53
CA ARG A 35 -16.21 -10.98 -0.21
C ARG A 35 -15.61 -10.31 -1.44
N THR A 36 -14.34 -9.89 -1.37
CA THR A 36 -13.65 -9.27 -2.50
C THR A 36 -13.36 -10.29 -3.60
N ILE A 37 -12.90 -11.50 -3.24
CA ILE A 37 -12.70 -12.60 -4.19
C ILE A 37 -14.04 -13.01 -4.83
N LEU A 38 -15.09 -13.11 -4.03
CA LEU A 38 -16.43 -13.39 -4.55
C LEU A 38 -16.88 -12.30 -5.54
N ALA A 39 -16.62 -11.03 -5.23
CA ALA A 39 -16.94 -9.91 -6.11
C ALA A 39 -16.21 -9.99 -7.47
N VAL A 40 -14.99 -10.52 -7.50
CA VAL A 40 -14.28 -10.81 -8.75
C VAL A 40 -15.07 -11.81 -9.58
N GLY A 41 -15.48 -12.97 -8.99
CA GLY A 41 -16.27 -13.98 -9.68
C GLY A 41 -17.62 -13.45 -10.19
N LEU A 42 -18.32 -12.67 -9.36
CA LEU A 42 -19.58 -12.04 -9.72
C LEU A 42 -19.41 -11.01 -10.85
N GLY A 43 -18.33 -10.24 -10.83
CA GLY A 43 -17.97 -9.30 -11.88
C GLY A 43 -17.68 -10.00 -13.22
N LEU A 44 -16.99 -11.15 -13.19
CA LEU A 44 -16.77 -11.99 -14.37
C LEU A 44 -18.12 -12.44 -14.97
N ILE A 45 -19.06 -12.90 -14.13
CA ILE A 45 -20.40 -13.32 -14.59
C ILE A 45 -21.12 -12.17 -15.29
N VAL A 46 -21.18 -10.97 -14.67
CA VAL A 46 -21.82 -9.79 -15.27
C VAL A 46 -21.14 -9.41 -16.59
N GLY A 47 -19.81 -9.33 -16.61
CA GLY A 47 -19.05 -8.93 -17.79
C GLY A 47 -19.19 -9.89 -18.98
N LEU A 48 -19.24 -11.22 -18.71
CA LEU A 48 -19.44 -12.24 -19.75
C LEU A 48 -20.88 -12.29 -20.25
N ALA A 49 -21.87 -12.16 -19.34
CA ALA A 49 -23.28 -12.22 -19.69
C ALA A 49 -23.75 -10.99 -20.48
N PHE A 50 -23.16 -9.81 -20.23
CA PHE A 50 -23.55 -8.54 -20.83
C PHE A 50 -22.40 -7.88 -21.59
N LYS A 51 -21.79 -8.61 -22.52
CA LYS A 51 -20.71 -8.06 -23.34
C LYS A 51 -21.13 -6.80 -24.09
N GLY A 52 -20.32 -5.73 -23.95
CA GLY A 52 -20.60 -4.42 -24.55
C GLY A 52 -21.56 -3.53 -23.71
N HIS A 53 -22.22 -4.09 -22.68
CA HIS A 53 -23.25 -3.41 -21.89
C HIS A 53 -22.78 -3.18 -20.45
N HIS A 54 -21.94 -2.17 -20.22
CA HIS A 54 -21.29 -1.94 -18.93
C HIS A 54 -21.37 -0.49 -18.42
N VAL A 55 -22.01 0.41 -19.16
CA VAL A 55 -21.93 1.87 -18.89
C VAL A 55 -22.39 2.20 -17.47
N TYR A 56 -23.56 1.76 -17.07
CA TYR A 56 -24.10 2.03 -15.73
C TYR A 56 -23.36 1.25 -14.63
N VAL A 57 -22.97 0.02 -14.92
CA VAL A 57 -22.19 -0.80 -13.98
C VAL A 57 -20.83 -0.16 -13.70
N ALA A 58 -20.14 0.30 -14.74
CA ALA A 58 -18.83 0.95 -14.63
C ALA A 58 -18.83 2.22 -13.78
N ALA A 59 -19.95 2.96 -13.76
CA ALA A 59 -20.06 4.19 -13.01
C ALA A 59 -19.75 4.01 -11.51
N VAL A 60 -20.18 2.92 -10.90
CA VAL A 60 -19.91 2.63 -9.47
C VAL A 60 -18.41 2.49 -9.19
N GLY A 61 -17.71 1.73 -10.03
CA GLY A 61 -16.25 1.58 -9.91
C GLY A 61 -15.50 2.88 -10.17
N THR A 62 -15.96 3.69 -11.13
CA THR A 62 -15.37 5.00 -11.45
C THR A 62 -15.54 5.99 -10.30
N VAL A 63 -16.74 6.08 -9.70
CA VAL A 63 -16.99 6.93 -8.52
C VAL A 63 -16.07 6.51 -7.36
N TYR A 64 -15.94 5.20 -7.13
CA TYR A 64 -15.01 4.71 -6.11
C TYR A 64 -13.58 5.19 -6.35
N ALA A 65 -13.07 5.05 -7.58
CA ALA A 65 -11.72 5.49 -7.93
C ALA A 65 -11.51 7.00 -7.71
N HIS A 66 -12.51 7.83 -8.09
CA HIS A 66 -12.47 9.28 -7.85
C HIS A 66 -12.42 9.62 -6.36
N VAL A 67 -13.24 8.95 -5.54
CA VAL A 67 -13.26 9.18 -4.09
C VAL A 67 -11.94 8.74 -3.44
N VAL A 68 -11.39 7.59 -3.85
CA VAL A 68 -10.05 7.15 -3.40
C VAL A 68 -9.02 8.22 -3.71
N SER A 69 -8.96 8.72 -4.94
CA SER A 69 -8.00 9.75 -5.36
C SER A 69 -8.14 11.05 -4.55
N ALA A 70 -9.36 11.48 -4.25
CA ALA A 70 -9.62 12.71 -3.48
C ALA A 70 -9.11 12.65 -2.04
N VAL A 71 -9.02 11.44 -1.46
CA VAL A 71 -8.59 11.23 -0.07
C VAL A 71 -7.05 11.20 0.07
N VAL A 72 -6.30 10.99 -1.03
CA VAL A 72 -4.84 10.78 -1.01
C VAL A 72 -4.11 11.92 -0.28
N ILE A 73 -4.28 13.15 -0.75
CA ILE A 73 -3.51 14.30 -0.25
C ILE A 73 -3.83 14.62 1.21
N PRO A 74 -5.10 14.77 1.64
CA PRO A 74 -5.42 15.01 3.04
C PRO A 74 -4.88 13.93 3.97
N LEU A 75 -5.02 12.67 3.56
CA LEU A 75 -4.49 11.54 4.33
C LEU A 75 -2.98 11.65 4.52
N LEU A 76 -2.22 11.86 3.42
CA LEU A 76 -0.77 11.94 3.47
C LEU A 76 -0.29 13.08 4.37
N VAL A 77 -0.91 14.26 4.30
CA VAL A 77 -0.54 15.40 5.15
C VAL A 77 -0.65 15.04 6.63
N PHE A 78 -1.80 14.56 7.08
CA PHE A 78 -2.01 14.23 8.49
C PHE A 78 -1.16 13.05 8.94
N SER A 79 -1.09 11.98 8.13
CA SER A 79 -0.39 10.74 8.49
C SER A 79 1.13 10.94 8.56
N ILE A 80 1.73 11.67 7.61
CA ILE A 80 3.18 11.94 7.62
C ILE A 80 3.56 12.80 8.83
N ILE A 81 2.82 13.89 9.07
CA ILE A 81 3.14 14.78 10.19
C ILE A 81 2.93 14.03 11.51
N SER A 82 1.83 13.27 11.67
CA SER A 82 1.56 12.47 12.87
C SER A 82 2.66 11.45 13.11
N SER A 83 2.99 10.64 12.11
CA SER A 83 4.01 9.59 12.20
C SER A 83 5.38 10.13 12.63
N ILE A 84 5.85 11.20 11.99
CA ILE A 84 7.18 11.78 12.30
C ILE A 84 7.18 12.48 13.66
N THR A 85 6.10 13.14 14.04
CA THR A 85 6.01 13.83 15.34
C THR A 85 5.84 12.86 16.50
N ASN A 86 5.37 11.62 16.27
CA ASN A 86 5.28 10.55 17.26
C ASN A 86 6.60 9.84 17.55
N LEU A 87 7.70 10.12 16.83
CA LEU A 87 9.02 9.52 17.05
C LEU A 87 9.64 9.85 18.42
N GLY A 88 9.05 10.76 19.19
CA GLY A 88 9.45 11.07 20.57
C GLY A 88 10.78 11.81 20.72
N ASN A 89 11.03 12.31 21.93
CA ASN A 89 12.16 13.22 22.22
C ASN A 89 13.28 12.62 23.09
N SER A 90 13.11 11.40 23.65
CA SER A 90 14.22 10.76 24.39
C SER A 90 15.30 10.26 23.42
N VAL A 91 16.58 10.36 23.81
CA VAL A 91 17.71 9.95 22.96
C VAL A 91 17.56 8.47 22.55
N ARG A 92 17.16 7.61 23.47
CA ARG A 92 16.97 6.17 23.22
C ARG A 92 15.81 5.92 22.26
N LEU A 93 14.67 6.57 22.49
CA LEU A 93 13.48 6.45 21.63
C LEU A 93 13.74 7.05 20.24
N LYS A 94 14.54 8.13 20.17
CA LYS A 94 15.00 8.73 18.91
C LYS A 94 15.85 7.76 18.09
N ASN A 95 16.79 7.04 18.71
CA ASN A 95 17.64 6.08 18.01
C ASN A 95 16.83 4.87 17.52
N ILE A 96 15.97 4.31 18.36
CA ILE A 96 15.05 3.23 17.99
C ILE A 96 14.15 3.68 16.83
N GLY A 97 13.56 4.88 16.94
CA GLY A 97 12.68 5.44 15.91
C GLY A 97 13.40 5.65 14.58
N LEU A 98 14.59 6.25 14.60
CA LEU A 98 15.37 6.52 13.39
C LEU A 98 15.81 5.21 12.71
N LYS A 99 16.26 4.22 13.48
CA LYS A 99 16.62 2.90 12.94
C LYS A 99 15.39 2.16 12.39
N THR A 100 14.23 2.27 13.06
CA THR A 100 12.98 1.67 12.57
C THR A 100 12.61 2.28 11.22
N VAL A 101 12.60 3.61 11.11
CA VAL A 101 12.35 4.29 9.83
C VAL A 101 13.36 3.85 8.76
N PHE A 102 14.64 3.79 9.11
CA PHE A 102 15.69 3.36 8.18
C PHE A 102 15.42 1.96 7.63
N PHE A 103 15.14 0.96 8.47
CA PHE A 103 14.89 -0.40 8.02
C PHE A 103 13.56 -0.53 7.24
N LEU A 104 12.51 0.20 7.63
CA LEU A 104 11.25 0.22 6.89
C LEU A 104 11.42 0.82 5.49
N VAL A 105 12.15 1.92 5.38
CA VAL A 105 12.47 2.57 4.10
C VAL A 105 13.39 1.67 3.25
N LEU A 106 14.37 1.00 3.88
CA LEU A 106 15.25 0.05 3.21
C LEU A 106 14.47 -1.14 2.63
N ASN A 107 13.47 -1.67 3.34
CA ASN A 107 12.59 -2.73 2.85
C ASN A 107 11.82 -2.28 1.61
N THR A 108 11.27 -1.06 1.63
CA THR A 108 10.57 -0.49 0.47
C THR A 108 11.51 -0.28 -0.71
N PHE A 109 12.73 0.18 -0.45
CA PHE A 109 13.75 0.34 -1.48
C PHE A 109 14.06 -0.99 -2.19
N PHE A 110 14.34 -2.06 -1.44
CA PHE A 110 14.60 -3.37 -2.03
C PHE A 110 13.37 -3.90 -2.78
N ALA A 111 12.18 -3.74 -2.22
CA ALA A 111 10.94 -4.16 -2.85
C ALA A 111 10.70 -3.45 -4.20
N SER A 112 10.92 -2.14 -4.24
CA SER A 112 10.81 -1.38 -5.48
C SER A 112 11.90 -1.76 -6.48
N LEU A 113 13.15 -1.93 -6.03
CA LEU A 113 14.29 -2.27 -6.88
C LEU A 113 14.11 -3.65 -7.54
N ILE A 114 13.78 -4.69 -6.77
CA ILE A 114 13.56 -6.04 -7.33
C ILE A 114 12.37 -6.04 -8.29
N THR A 115 11.34 -5.24 -7.99
CA THR A 115 10.17 -5.10 -8.86
C THR A 115 10.52 -4.41 -10.16
N LEU A 116 11.28 -3.33 -10.10
CA LEU A 116 11.78 -2.65 -11.29
C LEU A 116 12.57 -3.60 -12.18
N VAL A 117 13.57 -4.29 -11.59
CA VAL A 117 14.43 -5.24 -12.35
C VAL A 117 13.60 -6.35 -12.97
N ALA A 118 12.69 -6.96 -12.22
CA ALA A 118 11.83 -8.03 -12.73
C ALA A 118 10.86 -7.53 -13.80
N GLY A 119 10.22 -6.37 -13.58
CA GLY A 119 9.27 -5.79 -14.52
C GLY A 119 9.91 -5.45 -15.87
N VAL A 120 11.11 -4.86 -15.85
CA VAL A 120 11.87 -4.56 -17.06
C VAL A 120 12.37 -5.85 -17.72
N ALA A 121 12.91 -6.80 -16.96
CA ALA A 121 13.43 -8.07 -17.49
C ALA A 121 12.33 -8.96 -18.12
N THR A 122 11.11 -8.90 -17.61
CA THR A 122 9.97 -9.66 -18.15
C THR A 122 9.21 -8.92 -19.25
N ASN A 123 9.59 -7.69 -19.57
CA ASN A 123 8.87 -6.83 -20.53
C ASN A 123 7.35 -6.73 -20.20
N ILE A 124 7.00 -6.73 -18.93
CA ILE A 124 5.60 -6.73 -18.51
C ILE A 124 4.84 -5.54 -19.09
N GLY A 125 3.74 -5.78 -19.77
CA GLY A 125 2.91 -4.73 -20.38
C GLY A 125 3.20 -4.43 -21.86
N HIS A 126 4.30 -4.92 -22.45
CA HIS A 126 4.72 -4.58 -23.83
C HIS A 126 3.74 -5.06 -24.90
N ASP A 127 3.18 -6.27 -24.75
CA ASP A 127 2.31 -6.88 -25.76
C ASP A 127 0.81 -6.60 -25.51
N VAL A 128 0.51 -5.63 -24.66
CA VAL A 128 -0.88 -5.29 -24.28
C VAL A 128 -1.40 -4.22 -25.23
N GLN A 129 -2.40 -4.56 -26.03
CA GLN A 129 -3.14 -3.57 -26.83
C GLN A 129 -4.26 -3.00 -25.97
N TYR A 130 -4.04 -1.85 -25.37
CA TYR A 130 -5.06 -1.14 -24.60
C TYR A 130 -5.07 0.34 -24.98
N GLU A 131 -6.18 0.79 -25.54
CA GLU A 131 -6.41 2.22 -25.75
C GLU A 131 -6.87 2.84 -24.43
N LEU A 132 -6.05 3.74 -23.87
CA LEU A 132 -6.50 4.59 -22.79
C LEU A 132 -7.71 5.41 -23.26
N ALA A 133 -8.77 5.46 -22.45
CA ALA A 133 -10.03 6.13 -22.81
C ALA A 133 -9.92 7.67 -22.91
N THR A 134 -8.72 8.23 -22.80
CA THR A 134 -8.42 9.68 -22.87
C THR A 134 -7.37 9.92 -23.91
N ASP A 135 -7.42 11.06 -24.59
CA ASP A 135 -6.35 11.63 -25.44
C ASP A 135 -5.12 11.93 -24.56
N TYR A 136 -4.47 10.88 -24.07
CA TYR A 136 -3.23 11.04 -23.34
C TYR A 136 -2.14 11.47 -24.35
N THR A 137 -1.82 12.77 -24.33
CA THR A 137 -0.58 13.25 -24.92
C THR A 137 0.54 12.94 -23.93
N ALA A 138 1.47 12.07 -24.33
CA ALA A 138 2.66 11.79 -23.52
C ALA A 138 3.32 13.12 -23.13
N LYS A 139 3.33 13.43 -21.83
CA LYS A 139 4.11 14.56 -21.34
C LYS A 139 5.56 14.25 -21.62
N GLU A 140 6.31 15.23 -22.11
CA GLU A 140 7.76 15.10 -22.21
C GLU A 140 8.30 14.61 -20.87
N VAL A 141 9.05 13.53 -20.88
CA VAL A 141 9.63 12.99 -19.64
C VAL A 141 10.57 14.04 -19.07
N PRO A 142 10.30 14.57 -17.87
CA PRO A 142 11.08 15.67 -17.31
C PRO A 142 12.56 15.28 -17.21
N THR A 143 13.46 16.23 -17.37
CA THR A 143 14.88 15.99 -17.12
C THR A 143 15.09 15.63 -15.64
N PHE A 144 16.19 14.96 -15.33
CA PHE A 144 16.55 14.65 -13.93
C PHE A 144 16.53 15.91 -13.05
N VAL A 145 17.05 17.03 -13.55
CA VAL A 145 17.11 18.31 -12.81
C VAL A 145 15.71 18.85 -12.58
N ASP A 146 14.86 18.88 -13.61
CA ASP A 146 13.47 19.35 -13.48
C ASP A 146 12.68 18.46 -12.50
N THR A 147 12.95 17.17 -12.53
CA THR A 147 12.30 16.21 -11.62
C THR A 147 12.74 16.46 -10.17
N VAL A 148 14.05 16.69 -9.92
CA VAL A 148 14.54 17.04 -8.57
C VAL A 148 13.93 18.37 -8.10
N ILE A 149 13.88 19.39 -8.95
CA ILE A 149 13.27 20.69 -8.62
C ILE A 149 11.77 20.51 -8.30
N SER A 150 11.05 19.70 -9.05
CA SER A 150 9.61 19.46 -8.86
C SER A 150 9.27 18.75 -7.54
N LEU A 151 10.24 18.13 -6.87
CA LEU A 151 10.03 17.54 -5.53
C LEU A 151 9.80 18.61 -4.45
N PHE A 152 10.28 19.84 -4.68
CA PHE A 152 10.19 20.91 -3.68
C PHE A 152 8.95 21.77 -3.87
N PRO A 153 8.21 22.10 -2.79
CA PRO A 153 6.96 22.80 -2.87
C PRO A 153 7.16 24.27 -3.29
N GLN A 154 6.50 24.68 -4.36
CA GLN A 154 6.41 26.09 -4.79
C GLN A 154 5.08 26.72 -4.34
N ASN A 155 3.98 26.04 -4.57
CA ASN A 155 2.64 26.48 -4.17
C ASN A 155 1.79 25.28 -3.79
N LEU A 156 1.49 25.11 -2.50
CA LEU A 156 0.74 23.96 -2.00
C LEU A 156 -0.67 23.85 -2.56
N ALA A 157 -1.35 24.97 -2.77
CA ALA A 157 -2.70 24.96 -3.32
C ALA A 157 -2.71 24.49 -4.78
N SER A 158 -1.73 24.91 -5.58
CA SER A 158 -1.54 24.44 -6.95
C SER A 158 -1.20 22.95 -6.99
N HIS A 159 -0.24 22.51 -6.17
CA HIS A 159 0.13 21.09 -6.08
C HIS A 159 -1.05 20.22 -5.67
N TRP A 160 -1.88 20.71 -4.74
CA TRP A 160 -3.11 20.00 -4.34
C TRP A 160 -4.10 19.89 -5.49
N ALA A 161 -4.41 21.01 -6.17
CA ALA A 161 -5.36 21.02 -7.28
C ALA A 161 -4.92 20.15 -8.47
N ASN A 162 -3.59 20.08 -8.71
CA ASN A 162 -3.00 19.29 -9.79
C ASN A 162 -2.75 17.81 -9.39
N GLY A 163 -3.00 17.43 -8.12
CA GLY A 163 -2.70 16.08 -7.62
C GLY A 163 -1.21 15.77 -7.48
N GLU A 164 -0.35 16.79 -7.40
CA GLU A 164 1.10 16.65 -7.27
C GLU A 164 1.46 16.33 -5.81
N VAL A 165 1.55 15.06 -5.51
CA VAL A 165 1.66 14.54 -4.13
C VAL A 165 3.02 14.79 -3.50
N VAL A 166 4.13 14.62 -4.25
CA VAL A 166 5.49 14.62 -3.69
C VAL A 166 5.89 15.96 -3.05
N PRO A 167 5.64 17.13 -3.67
CA PRO A 167 5.90 18.41 -3.01
C PRO A 167 5.15 18.58 -1.69
N ILE A 168 3.93 18.05 -1.61
CA ILE A 168 3.11 18.07 -0.38
C ILE A 168 3.72 17.15 0.69
N VAL A 169 4.22 15.97 0.31
CA VAL A 169 4.96 15.06 1.21
C VAL A 169 6.21 15.75 1.78
N VAL A 170 7.03 16.37 0.92
CA VAL A 170 8.24 17.10 1.33
C VAL A 170 7.88 18.23 2.29
N PHE A 171 6.84 19.00 2.00
CA PHE A 171 6.36 20.04 2.91
C PHE A 171 5.90 19.47 4.26
N SER A 172 5.15 18.38 4.26
CA SER A 172 4.68 17.71 5.48
C SER A 172 5.85 17.24 6.35
N ILE A 173 6.91 16.70 5.74
CA ILE A 173 8.15 16.33 6.44
C ILE A 173 8.80 17.56 7.07
N LEU A 174 8.91 18.70 6.35
CA LEU A 174 9.46 19.94 6.88
C LEU A 174 8.66 20.46 8.07
N VAL A 175 7.33 20.40 8.01
CA VAL A 175 6.44 20.77 9.13
C VAL A 175 6.69 19.87 10.34
N ALA A 176 6.77 18.57 10.15
CA ALA A 176 7.01 17.61 11.22
C ALA A 176 8.39 17.81 11.89
N ILE A 177 9.44 18.01 11.09
CA ILE A 177 10.79 18.31 11.61
C ILE A 177 10.78 19.63 12.41
N SER A 178 10.07 20.64 11.93
CA SER A 178 9.95 21.93 12.60
C SER A 178 9.23 21.79 13.93
N TYR A 179 8.12 21.04 13.97
CA TYR A 179 7.41 20.70 15.20
C TYR A 179 8.35 20.02 16.21
N ASN A 180 9.08 18.98 15.80
CA ASN A 180 9.99 18.22 16.67
C ASN A 180 11.12 19.09 17.26
N LYS A 181 11.54 20.15 16.57
CA LYS A 181 12.49 21.14 17.10
C LYS A 181 11.84 22.12 18.09
N LEU A 182 10.58 22.52 17.81
CA LEU A 182 9.87 23.49 18.64
C LEU A 182 9.35 22.90 19.95
N VAL A 183 8.88 21.66 19.94
CA VAL A 183 8.30 21.02 21.14
C VAL A 183 9.30 20.90 22.29
N VAL A 184 10.61 20.86 22.00
CA VAL A 184 11.67 20.87 23.02
C VAL A 184 11.76 22.22 23.74
N LYS A 185 11.50 23.33 23.03
CA LYS A 185 11.65 24.70 23.54
C LYS A 185 10.33 25.30 24.04
N LYS A 186 9.24 24.93 23.38
CA LYS A 186 7.91 25.54 23.56
C LYS A 186 6.80 24.48 23.52
N PRO A 187 6.79 23.51 24.44
CA PRO A 187 5.87 22.36 24.38
C PRO A 187 4.40 22.77 24.47
N GLU A 188 4.06 23.73 25.34
CA GLU A 188 2.66 24.14 25.53
C GLU A 188 2.11 24.91 24.32
N GLU A 189 2.95 25.74 23.67
CA GLU A 189 2.53 26.55 22.52
C GLU A 189 2.20 25.66 21.30
N VAL A 190 2.91 24.54 21.10
CA VAL A 190 2.74 23.65 19.94
C VAL A 190 1.86 22.43 20.22
N ALA A 191 1.48 22.17 21.49
CA ALA A 191 0.58 21.05 21.84
C ALA A 191 -0.76 21.07 21.11
N PRO A 192 -1.44 22.22 20.91
CA PRO A 192 -2.68 22.25 20.14
C PRO A 192 -2.52 21.78 18.68
N PHE A 193 -1.39 22.15 18.03
CA PHE A 193 -1.08 21.68 16.68
C PHE A 193 -0.94 20.16 16.63
N LYS A 194 -0.23 19.55 17.57
CA LYS A 194 -0.08 18.09 17.66
C LYS A 194 -1.43 17.39 17.84
N LYS A 195 -2.26 17.89 18.74
CA LYS A 195 -3.61 17.35 18.95
C LYS A 195 -4.46 17.44 17.68
N PHE A 196 -4.38 18.55 16.95
CA PHE A 196 -5.10 18.71 15.68
C PHE A 196 -4.62 17.73 14.62
N ILE A 197 -3.30 17.54 14.49
CA ILE A 197 -2.72 16.60 13.51
C ILE A 197 -3.11 15.15 13.84
N ASP A 198 -2.99 14.73 15.10
CA ASP A 198 -3.34 13.36 15.52
C ASP A 198 -4.85 13.09 15.36
N ALA A 199 -5.69 14.07 15.70
CA ALA A 199 -7.13 13.97 15.47
C ALA A 199 -7.44 13.91 13.96
N GLY A 200 -6.75 14.71 13.14
CA GLY A 200 -6.86 14.69 11.69
C GLY A 200 -6.48 13.34 11.09
N ASP A 201 -5.37 12.74 11.55
CA ASP A 201 -4.92 11.41 11.11
C ASP A 201 -5.97 10.33 11.45
N LEU A 202 -6.50 10.33 12.67
CA LEU A 202 -7.58 9.42 13.08
C LEU A 202 -8.85 9.58 12.23
N VAL A 203 -9.26 10.83 11.97
CA VAL A 203 -10.45 11.13 11.14
C VAL A 203 -10.22 10.69 9.71
N MET A 204 -9.07 11.01 9.12
CA MET A 204 -8.75 10.61 7.75
C MET A 204 -8.60 9.09 7.62
N GLY A 205 -7.99 8.42 8.59
CA GLY A 205 -7.96 6.96 8.65
C GLY A 205 -9.36 6.34 8.66
N ARG A 206 -10.31 6.98 9.36
CA ARG A 206 -11.72 6.54 9.36
C ARG A 206 -12.41 6.79 8.02
N VAL A 207 -12.16 7.94 7.37
CA VAL A 207 -12.66 8.23 6.02
C VAL A 207 -12.17 7.17 5.03
N VAL A 208 -10.87 6.88 5.04
CA VAL A 208 -10.29 5.81 4.20
C VAL A 208 -10.96 4.46 4.49
N SER A 209 -11.14 4.10 5.76
CA SER A 209 -11.81 2.86 6.15
C SER A 209 -13.24 2.76 5.58
N TYR A 210 -14.00 3.87 5.58
CA TYR A 210 -15.32 3.91 4.95
C TYR A 210 -15.22 3.69 3.44
N VAL A 211 -14.36 4.45 2.75
CA VAL A 211 -14.17 4.32 1.30
C VAL A 211 -13.83 2.89 0.92
N ILE A 212 -12.86 2.30 1.63
CA ILE A 212 -12.38 0.95 1.37
C ILE A 212 -13.45 -0.11 1.67
N SER A 213 -14.38 0.13 2.59
CA SER A 213 -15.49 -0.80 2.83
C SER A 213 -16.34 -1.07 1.58
N PHE A 214 -16.32 -0.15 0.61
CA PHE A 214 -16.98 -0.28 -0.69
C PHE A 214 -16.15 -1.03 -1.75
N THR A 215 -14.90 -1.40 -1.46
CA THR A 215 -14.02 -2.10 -2.41
C THR A 215 -14.66 -3.33 -3.07
N PRO A 216 -15.36 -4.25 -2.37
CA PRO A 216 -15.97 -5.40 -3.04
C PRO A 216 -16.99 -5.00 -4.12
N TYR A 217 -17.75 -3.93 -3.90
CA TYR A 217 -18.72 -3.42 -4.88
C TYR A 217 -18.02 -2.77 -6.08
N ALA A 218 -16.98 -2.00 -5.81
CA ALA A 218 -16.15 -1.38 -6.85
C ALA A 218 -15.43 -2.43 -7.70
N VAL A 219 -14.86 -3.47 -7.07
CA VAL A 219 -14.18 -4.58 -7.75
C VAL A 219 -15.14 -5.32 -8.67
N LEU A 220 -16.35 -5.65 -8.22
CA LEU A 220 -17.37 -6.25 -9.08
C LEU A 220 -17.62 -5.40 -10.33
N SER A 221 -17.82 -4.09 -10.14
CA SER A 221 -18.10 -3.13 -11.22
C SER A 221 -16.94 -2.99 -12.20
N LEU A 222 -15.72 -2.89 -11.70
CA LEU A 222 -14.51 -2.72 -12.50
C LEU A 222 -14.17 -3.99 -13.29
N ILE A 223 -14.33 -5.17 -12.70
CA ILE A 223 -14.18 -6.46 -13.38
C ILE A 223 -15.25 -6.62 -14.45
N ALA A 224 -16.52 -6.34 -14.13
CA ALA A 224 -17.60 -6.41 -15.13
C ALA A 224 -17.31 -5.51 -16.32
N ARG A 225 -16.84 -4.28 -16.10
CA ARG A 225 -16.42 -3.37 -17.16
C ARG A 225 -15.25 -3.94 -17.97
N ALA A 226 -14.18 -4.39 -17.31
CA ALA A 226 -13.01 -4.92 -17.99
C ALA A 226 -13.34 -6.11 -18.88
N VAL A 227 -14.05 -7.10 -18.34
CA VAL A 227 -14.45 -8.32 -19.07
C VAL A 227 -15.47 -8.04 -20.18
N SER A 228 -16.39 -7.10 -19.95
CA SER A 228 -17.39 -6.71 -20.97
C SER A 228 -16.77 -6.04 -22.20
N ARG A 229 -15.63 -5.34 -22.01
CA ARG A 229 -14.94 -4.61 -23.09
C ARG A 229 -13.85 -5.45 -23.76
N SER A 230 -13.26 -6.39 -23.05
CA SER A 230 -12.05 -7.10 -23.47
C SER A 230 -12.36 -8.45 -24.07
N SER A 231 -11.51 -8.89 -25.00
CA SER A 231 -11.46 -10.28 -25.44
C SER A 231 -10.79 -11.14 -24.34
N PRO A 232 -10.94 -12.47 -24.34
CA PRO A 232 -10.18 -13.33 -23.42
C PRO A 232 -8.66 -13.15 -23.56
N ALA A 233 -8.18 -12.80 -24.74
CA ALA A 233 -6.75 -12.51 -24.97
C ALA A 233 -6.26 -11.28 -24.20
N ASP A 234 -7.10 -10.27 -24.02
CA ASP A 234 -6.75 -9.04 -23.30
C ASP A 234 -6.69 -9.24 -21.77
N LEU A 235 -7.23 -10.35 -21.26
CA LEU A 235 -7.20 -10.68 -19.84
C LEU A 235 -5.92 -11.43 -19.41
N ILE A 236 -5.20 -12.02 -20.36
CA ILE A 236 -3.93 -12.74 -20.10
C ILE A 236 -2.89 -11.82 -19.48
N PRO A 237 -2.69 -10.57 -19.94
CA PRO A 237 -1.74 -9.64 -19.32
C PRO A 237 -2.06 -9.33 -17.85
N LEU A 238 -3.35 -9.23 -17.49
CA LEU A 238 -3.73 -9.02 -16.09
C LEU A 238 -3.32 -10.21 -15.22
N LEU A 239 -3.44 -11.42 -15.74
CA LEU A 239 -2.99 -12.63 -15.06
C LEU A 239 -1.46 -12.65 -14.89
N SER A 240 -0.69 -12.21 -15.90
CA SER A 240 0.76 -12.14 -15.84
C SER A 240 1.23 -11.14 -14.75
N VAL A 241 0.57 -9.99 -14.65
CA VAL A 241 0.83 -9.00 -13.57
C VAL A 241 0.50 -9.61 -12.20
N LEU A 242 -0.63 -10.31 -12.08
CA LEU A 242 -1.03 -10.99 -10.85
C LEU A 242 0.03 -11.99 -10.39
N VAL A 243 0.45 -12.89 -11.29
CA VAL A 243 1.46 -13.92 -10.99
C VAL A 243 2.79 -13.29 -10.61
N LEU A 244 3.26 -12.29 -11.39
CA LEU A 244 4.51 -11.61 -11.11
C LEU A 244 4.46 -10.89 -9.75
N ALA A 245 3.35 -10.23 -9.41
CA ALA A 245 3.18 -9.58 -8.12
C ALA A 245 3.28 -10.57 -6.94
N TYR A 246 2.67 -11.75 -7.05
CA TYR A 246 2.79 -12.80 -6.02
C TYR A 246 4.22 -13.34 -5.90
N ILE A 247 4.92 -13.55 -7.02
CA ILE A 247 6.32 -13.96 -7.03
C ILE A 247 7.19 -12.90 -6.34
N LEU A 248 6.99 -11.62 -6.66
CA LEU A 248 7.73 -10.51 -6.06
C LEU A 248 7.45 -10.38 -4.56
N CYS A 249 6.20 -10.53 -4.13
CA CYS A 249 5.85 -10.58 -2.72
C CYS A 249 6.55 -11.75 -2.01
N ALA A 250 6.60 -12.93 -2.62
CA ALA A 250 7.29 -14.09 -2.06
C ALA A 250 8.82 -13.87 -1.98
N ILE A 251 9.43 -13.30 -3.01
CA ILE A 251 10.87 -12.93 -3.00
C ILE A 251 11.15 -11.92 -1.88
N GLN A 252 10.37 -10.84 -1.80
CA GLN A 252 10.54 -9.85 -0.74
C GLN A 252 10.39 -10.48 0.63
N LEU A 253 9.31 -11.23 0.86
CA LEU A 253 8.98 -11.81 2.15
C LEU A 253 10.01 -12.86 2.60
N PHE A 254 10.40 -13.80 1.74
CA PHE A 254 11.24 -14.92 2.15
C PHE A 254 12.73 -14.67 1.91
N VAL A 255 13.09 -14.02 0.79
CA VAL A 255 14.50 -13.85 0.43
C VAL A 255 15.06 -12.58 1.04
N VAL A 256 14.40 -11.42 0.80
CA VAL A 256 14.93 -10.12 1.26
C VAL A 256 14.85 -10.01 2.79
N GLU A 257 13.65 -10.24 3.38
CA GLU A 257 13.50 -10.14 4.83
C GLU A 257 14.32 -11.22 5.55
N GLY A 258 14.36 -12.45 5.00
CA GLY A 258 15.20 -13.53 5.54
C GLY A 258 16.68 -13.19 5.50
N ALA A 259 17.15 -12.58 4.42
CA ALA A 259 18.54 -12.12 4.30
C ALA A 259 18.87 -11.00 5.28
N LEU A 260 17.98 -10.00 5.42
CA LEU A 260 18.15 -8.90 6.38
C LEU A 260 18.22 -9.44 7.82
N VAL A 261 17.31 -10.31 8.22
CA VAL A 261 17.31 -10.93 9.56
C VAL A 261 18.60 -11.72 9.80
N LYS A 262 19.08 -12.48 8.81
CA LYS A 262 20.30 -13.29 8.95
C LYS A 262 21.58 -12.48 8.90
N LEU A 263 21.70 -11.56 7.95
CA LEU A 263 22.96 -10.86 7.68
C LEU A 263 23.15 -9.64 8.59
N VAL A 264 22.09 -8.89 8.83
CA VAL A 264 22.13 -7.67 9.66
C VAL A 264 21.83 -8.00 11.12
N GLY A 265 20.76 -8.74 11.37
CA GLY A 265 20.36 -9.15 12.73
C GLY A 265 21.22 -10.25 13.32
N LYS A 266 21.94 -11.02 12.49
CA LYS A 266 22.70 -12.23 12.86
C LYS A 266 21.82 -13.28 13.54
N LEU A 267 20.53 -13.31 13.19
CA LEU A 267 19.49 -14.14 13.76
C LEU A 267 19.10 -15.28 12.81
N ASP A 268 18.51 -16.35 13.34
CA ASP A 268 17.99 -17.44 12.53
C ASP A 268 16.70 -17.05 11.80
N SER A 269 16.77 -16.94 10.46
CA SER A 269 15.63 -16.54 9.64
C SER A 269 14.46 -17.54 9.70
N VAL A 270 14.72 -18.84 9.89
CA VAL A 270 13.66 -19.85 9.95
C VAL A 270 12.85 -19.67 11.23
N ARG A 271 13.52 -19.38 12.36
CA ARG A 271 12.84 -19.03 13.61
C ARG A 271 12.02 -17.75 13.48
N PHE A 272 12.57 -16.73 12.85
CA PHE A 272 11.85 -15.50 12.56
C PHE A 272 10.53 -15.79 11.83
N PHE A 273 10.58 -16.54 10.72
CA PHE A 273 9.37 -16.85 9.96
C PHE A 273 8.39 -17.70 10.75
N LYS A 274 8.84 -18.71 11.48
CA LYS A 274 7.97 -19.52 12.35
C LYS A 274 7.27 -18.66 13.40
N GLY A 275 7.99 -17.71 14.01
CA GLY A 275 7.44 -16.82 15.02
C GLY A 275 6.41 -15.84 14.48
N ILE A 276 6.65 -15.25 13.29
CA ILE A 276 5.77 -14.21 12.73
C ILE A 276 4.65 -14.76 11.84
N TRP A 277 4.69 -16.04 11.46
CA TRP A 277 3.74 -16.64 10.52
C TRP A 277 2.26 -16.44 10.88
N PRO A 278 1.83 -16.56 12.16
CA PRO A 278 0.44 -16.28 12.53
C PRO A 278 0.01 -14.85 12.18
N ALA A 279 0.88 -13.85 12.38
CA ALA A 279 0.58 -12.47 12.01
C ALA A 279 0.52 -12.30 10.48
N ALA A 280 1.44 -12.94 9.73
CA ALA A 280 1.41 -12.95 8.28
C ALA A 280 0.10 -13.54 7.72
N THR A 281 -0.40 -14.61 8.33
CA THR A 281 -1.67 -15.26 7.94
C THR A 281 -2.88 -14.35 8.19
N VAL A 282 -2.92 -13.68 9.35
CA VAL A 282 -3.98 -12.70 9.65
C VAL A 282 -3.91 -11.52 8.69
N ALA A 283 -2.71 -11.02 8.39
CA ALA A 283 -2.51 -9.94 7.43
C ALA A 283 -2.98 -10.31 6.02
N PHE A 284 -2.62 -11.52 5.57
CA PHE A 284 -3.05 -12.05 4.28
C PHE A 284 -4.57 -12.12 4.13
N THR A 285 -5.27 -12.57 5.17
CA THR A 285 -6.72 -12.75 5.11
C THR A 285 -7.49 -11.46 5.34
N SER A 286 -7.02 -10.61 6.27
CA SER A 286 -7.70 -9.34 6.62
C SER A 286 -7.40 -8.20 5.66
N GLN A 287 -6.28 -8.27 4.92
CA GLN A 287 -5.81 -7.19 4.04
C GLN A 287 -5.61 -5.86 4.79
N SER A 288 -5.31 -5.92 6.10
CA SER A 288 -5.14 -4.75 6.95
C SER A 288 -3.91 -4.88 7.84
N SER A 289 -2.86 -4.11 7.53
CA SER A 289 -1.66 -4.05 8.39
C SER A 289 -2.01 -3.46 9.76
N VAL A 290 -2.84 -2.42 9.81
CA VAL A 290 -3.30 -1.81 11.07
C VAL A 290 -4.14 -2.80 11.89
N GLY A 291 -5.07 -3.50 11.26
CA GLY A 291 -5.88 -4.53 11.94
C GLY A 291 -5.06 -5.70 12.48
N THR A 292 -3.85 -5.90 11.96
CA THR A 292 -2.96 -6.99 12.37
C THR A 292 -1.98 -6.58 13.49
N ILE A 293 -1.88 -5.29 13.83
CA ILE A 293 -0.93 -4.79 14.85
C ILE A 293 -0.98 -5.60 16.16
N PRO A 294 -2.13 -5.87 16.78
CA PRO A 294 -2.15 -6.61 18.05
C PRO A 294 -1.55 -8.01 17.95
N VAL A 295 -1.81 -8.70 16.83
CA VAL A 295 -1.24 -10.05 16.59
C VAL A 295 0.26 -9.94 16.33
N THR A 296 0.69 -8.96 15.55
CA THR A 296 2.11 -8.70 15.25
C THR A 296 2.90 -8.43 16.53
N VAL A 297 2.41 -7.54 17.39
CA VAL A 297 3.03 -7.21 18.69
C VAL A 297 3.13 -8.48 19.55
N ASN A 298 2.06 -9.26 19.65
CA ASN A 298 2.06 -10.50 20.42
C ASN A 298 3.08 -11.52 19.90
N GLN A 299 3.23 -11.67 18.58
CA GLN A 299 4.23 -12.57 18.00
C GLN A 299 5.67 -12.05 18.21
N LEU A 300 5.89 -10.75 18.03
CA LEU A 300 7.18 -10.10 18.27
C LEU A 300 7.62 -10.28 19.72
N THR A 301 6.74 -10.06 20.68
CA THR A 301 7.08 -10.16 22.12
C THR A 301 7.20 -11.60 22.57
N LYS A 302 6.17 -12.43 22.35
CA LYS A 302 6.09 -13.77 22.94
C LYS A 302 6.85 -14.86 22.17
N LYS A 303 7.08 -14.69 20.86
CA LYS A 303 7.74 -15.69 20.02
C LYS A 303 9.11 -15.29 19.54
N LEU A 304 9.33 -13.98 19.39
CA LEU A 304 10.59 -13.42 18.89
C LEU A 304 11.38 -12.65 19.97
N GLY A 305 10.90 -12.58 21.21
CA GLY A 305 11.64 -11.99 22.33
C GLY A 305 11.90 -10.47 22.22
N VAL A 306 11.17 -9.77 21.35
CA VAL A 306 11.31 -8.32 21.22
C VAL A 306 10.67 -7.62 22.42
N ASN A 307 11.35 -6.62 22.98
CA ASN A 307 10.80 -5.78 24.03
C ASN A 307 9.42 -5.21 23.63
N GLU A 308 8.45 -5.18 24.53
CA GLU A 308 7.06 -4.82 24.26
C GLU A 308 6.90 -3.42 23.68
N ASP A 309 7.61 -2.42 24.24
CA ASP A 309 7.54 -1.03 23.75
C ASP A 309 8.10 -0.92 22.32
N VAL A 310 9.20 -1.63 22.04
CA VAL A 310 9.81 -1.65 20.69
C VAL A 310 8.91 -2.38 19.71
N ALA A 311 8.27 -3.48 20.12
CA ALA A 311 7.34 -4.24 19.33
C ALA A 311 6.08 -3.42 18.98
N ALA A 312 5.48 -2.77 19.98
CA ALA A 312 4.30 -1.92 19.78
C ALA A 312 4.62 -0.71 18.88
N PHE A 313 5.76 -0.07 19.12
CA PHE A 313 6.21 1.07 18.31
C PHE A 313 6.50 0.65 16.86
N GLY A 314 7.31 -0.38 16.68
CA GLY A 314 7.75 -0.83 15.35
C GLY A 314 6.61 -1.38 14.49
N ALA A 315 5.70 -2.19 15.09
CA ALA A 315 4.52 -2.70 14.40
C ALA A 315 3.55 -1.56 14.00
N SER A 316 3.32 -0.59 14.90
CA SER A 316 2.44 0.54 14.64
C SER A 316 3.02 1.48 13.56
N LEU A 317 4.32 1.77 13.63
CA LEU A 317 4.99 2.61 12.65
C LEU A 317 5.03 1.92 11.28
N GLY A 318 5.40 0.63 11.23
CA GLY A 318 5.49 -0.15 10.00
C GLY A 318 4.14 -0.42 9.33
N ALA A 319 3.03 -0.32 10.08
CA ALA A 319 1.69 -0.34 9.51
C ALA A 319 1.32 0.97 8.78
N ASN A 320 2.11 2.05 8.94
CA ASN A 320 1.82 3.37 8.36
C ASN A 320 3.01 3.99 7.61
N LEU A 321 4.13 3.29 7.52
CA LEU A 321 5.34 3.80 6.89
C LEU A 321 6.16 2.66 6.30
N GLY A 322 6.69 2.86 5.09
CA GLY A 322 7.66 1.95 4.51
C GLY A 322 7.09 0.56 4.25
N MET A 323 5.94 0.45 3.60
CA MET A 323 5.26 -0.81 3.30
C MET A 323 5.79 -1.42 1.99
N PRO A 324 6.63 -2.47 2.04
CA PRO A 324 7.28 -3.02 0.84
C PRO A 324 6.28 -3.53 -0.21
N GLY A 325 5.18 -4.16 0.20
CA GLY A 325 4.17 -4.68 -0.72
C GLY A 325 3.31 -3.58 -1.35
N CYS A 326 2.78 -2.66 -0.52
CA CYS A 326 1.81 -1.66 -0.98
C CYS A 326 2.45 -0.39 -1.53
N ALA A 327 3.67 -0.05 -1.12
CA ALA A 327 4.36 1.15 -1.57
C ALA A 327 5.61 0.85 -2.43
N GLY A 328 6.23 -0.30 -2.25
CA GLY A 328 7.37 -0.76 -3.06
C GLY A 328 6.94 -1.54 -4.29
N ILE A 329 6.38 -2.75 -4.09
CA ILE A 329 6.10 -3.70 -5.19
C ILE A 329 5.00 -3.17 -6.11
N TRP A 330 3.80 -2.93 -5.58
CA TRP A 330 2.64 -2.68 -6.42
C TRP A 330 2.76 -1.41 -7.26
N PRO A 331 3.06 -0.24 -6.67
CA PRO A 331 3.18 1.00 -7.45
C PRO A 331 4.27 0.93 -8.52
N THR A 332 5.40 0.32 -8.20
CA THR A 332 6.52 0.18 -9.16
C THR A 332 6.16 -0.78 -10.29
N LEU A 333 5.50 -1.91 -9.98
CA LEU A 333 5.05 -2.86 -11.00
C LEU A 333 4.04 -2.24 -11.96
N LEU A 334 3.08 -1.48 -11.43
CA LEU A 334 2.11 -0.74 -12.22
C LEU A 334 2.78 0.30 -13.11
N ALA A 335 3.77 1.03 -12.58
CA ALA A 335 4.49 2.05 -13.32
C ALA A 335 5.28 1.44 -14.49
N VAL A 336 6.05 0.37 -14.25
CA VAL A 336 6.79 -0.33 -15.31
C VAL A 336 5.83 -0.91 -16.36
N PHE A 337 4.75 -1.54 -15.93
CA PHE A 337 3.70 -2.03 -16.82
C PHE A 337 3.15 -0.90 -17.71
N THR A 338 2.85 0.26 -17.14
CA THR A 338 2.30 1.41 -17.88
C THR A 338 3.32 2.03 -18.84
N ILE A 339 4.58 2.12 -18.42
CA ILE A 339 5.67 2.63 -19.27
C ILE A 339 5.79 1.75 -20.54
N HIS A 340 5.80 0.42 -20.38
CA HIS A 340 5.86 -0.50 -21.51
C HIS A 340 4.58 -0.50 -22.34
N LEU A 341 3.40 -0.47 -21.70
CA LEU A 341 2.10 -0.38 -22.37
C LEU A 341 2.00 0.83 -23.31
N LEU A 342 2.54 1.97 -22.88
CA LEU A 342 2.49 3.22 -23.62
C LEU A 342 3.68 3.39 -24.59
N GLY A 343 4.63 2.46 -24.59
CA GLY A 343 5.86 2.57 -25.40
C GLY A 343 6.72 3.77 -25.01
N ILE A 344 6.68 4.20 -23.74
CA ILE A 344 7.49 5.32 -23.27
C ILE A 344 8.93 4.85 -23.05
N GLU A 345 9.89 5.49 -23.71
CA GLU A 345 11.29 5.19 -23.50
C GLU A 345 11.82 5.83 -22.22
N TYR A 346 12.09 5.00 -21.18
CA TYR A 346 12.75 5.44 -19.94
C TYR A 346 14.25 5.15 -20.00
N THR A 347 15.04 6.14 -19.65
CA THR A 347 16.47 5.96 -19.42
C THR A 347 16.73 5.21 -18.11
N PRO A 348 17.90 4.56 -17.92
CA PRO A 348 18.25 3.92 -16.63
C PRO A 348 18.17 4.87 -15.43
N VAL A 349 18.46 6.16 -15.63
CA VAL A 349 18.37 7.19 -14.57
C VAL A 349 16.92 7.43 -14.17
N GLN A 350 15.99 7.48 -15.12
CA GLN A 350 14.56 7.64 -14.86
C GLN A 350 13.97 6.42 -14.14
N TYR A 351 14.39 5.22 -14.51
CA TYR A 351 14.05 4.00 -13.78
C TYR A 351 14.59 4.00 -12.33
N ALA A 352 15.85 4.41 -12.14
CA ALA A 352 16.40 4.55 -10.79
C ALA A 352 15.64 5.59 -9.97
N PHE A 353 15.22 6.68 -10.61
CA PHE A 353 14.42 7.72 -9.98
C PHE A 353 13.03 7.23 -9.57
N LEU A 354 12.41 6.35 -10.35
CA LEU A 354 11.14 5.72 -9.99
C LEU A 354 11.22 4.98 -8.65
N VAL A 355 12.35 4.29 -8.39
CA VAL A 355 12.60 3.64 -7.08
C VAL A 355 12.68 4.67 -5.95
N VAL A 356 13.36 5.80 -6.18
CA VAL A 356 13.44 6.89 -5.19
C VAL A 356 12.06 7.47 -4.92
N LEU A 357 11.25 7.71 -5.94
CA LEU A 357 9.88 8.19 -5.79
C LEU A 357 9.01 7.20 -4.99
N ALA A 358 9.12 5.90 -5.26
CA ALA A 358 8.40 4.88 -4.50
C ALA A 358 8.75 4.93 -3.00
N VAL A 359 10.03 5.11 -2.67
CA VAL A 359 10.49 5.27 -1.29
C VAL A 359 9.90 6.52 -0.66
N VAL A 360 9.94 7.67 -1.34
CA VAL A 360 9.40 8.94 -0.82
C VAL A 360 7.90 8.83 -0.57
N VAL A 361 7.15 8.27 -1.52
CA VAL A 361 5.70 8.09 -1.40
C VAL A 361 5.34 7.10 -0.29
N SER A 362 6.23 6.16 0.04
CA SER A 362 6.01 5.19 1.12
C SER A 362 5.95 5.83 2.52
N ILE A 363 6.44 7.05 2.66
CA ILE A 363 6.41 7.79 3.92
C ILE A 363 5.03 8.41 4.09
N GLY A 364 4.15 7.78 4.83
CA GLY A 364 2.79 8.30 5.09
C GLY A 364 1.68 7.45 4.48
N THR A 365 1.99 6.22 4.13
CA THR A 365 0.96 5.23 3.78
C THR A 365 0.19 4.79 5.03
N VAL A 366 -1.09 4.44 4.89
CA VAL A 366 -1.91 3.90 5.99
C VAL A 366 -2.25 2.44 5.69
N GLY A 367 -1.98 1.53 6.61
CA GLY A 367 -2.08 0.08 6.42
C GLY A 367 -3.51 -0.47 6.47
N VAL A 368 -4.38 0.05 5.62
CA VAL A 368 -5.77 -0.40 5.43
C VAL A 368 -5.95 -0.99 4.03
N PRO A 369 -6.96 -1.86 3.80
CA PRO A 369 -7.20 -2.45 2.48
C PRO A 369 -7.30 -1.39 1.39
N GLY A 370 -6.66 -1.62 0.24
CA GLY A 370 -6.67 -0.70 -0.91
C GLY A 370 -5.66 0.46 -0.87
N THR A 371 -4.87 0.59 0.18
CA THR A 371 -3.82 1.63 0.29
C THR A 371 -2.86 1.65 -0.90
N ALA A 372 -2.57 0.49 -1.49
CA ALA A 372 -1.68 0.41 -2.63
C ALA A 372 -2.19 1.16 -3.87
N THR A 373 -3.50 1.36 -4.01
CA THR A 373 -4.06 2.24 -5.05
C THR A 373 -3.69 3.70 -4.78
N ILE A 374 -3.73 4.11 -3.52
CA ILE A 374 -3.33 5.47 -3.08
C ILE A 374 -1.85 5.72 -3.37
N THR A 375 -0.99 4.78 -2.97
CA THR A 375 0.46 4.90 -3.22
C THR A 375 0.81 4.83 -4.71
N ALA A 376 0.10 4.00 -5.48
CA ALA A 376 0.27 3.96 -6.93
C ALA A 376 -0.15 5.30 -7.58
N THR A 377 -1.29 5.87 -7.15
CA THR A 377 -1.74 7.19 -7.64
C THR A 377 -0.69 8.27 -7.34
N ALA A 378 -0.14 8.26 -6.13
CA ALA A 378 0.91 9.18 -5.73
C ALA A 378 2.20 9.01 -6.57
N LEU A 379 2.63 7.76 -6.79
CA LEU A 379 3.80 7.46 -7.62
C LEU A 379 3.58 7.89 -9.08
N PHE A 380 2.41 7.60 -9.65
CA PHE A 380 2.08 7.95 -11.03
C PHE A 380 2.05 9.46 -11.22
N ALA A 381 1.41 10.19 -10.30
CA ALA A 381 1.41 11.65 -10.32
C ALA A 381 2.84 12.22 -10.26
N ALA A 382 3.70 11.65 -9.40
CA ALA A 382 5.08 12.05 -9.26
C ALA A 382 5.95 11.73 -10.49
N ALA A 383 5.67 10.59 -11.14
CA ALA A 383 6.39 10.13 -12.34
C ALA A 383 5.82 10.69 -13.66
N GLY A 384 4.74 11.49 -13.59
CA GLY A 384 4.06 12.01 -14.79
C GLY A 384 3.32 10.95 -15.61
N LEU A 385 3.00 9.79 -15.00
CA LEU A 385 2.27 8.71 -15.65
C LEU A 385 0.75 8.91 -15.54
N PRO A 386 -0.04 8.42 -16.52
CA PRO A 386 -1.49 8.56 -16.50
C PRO A 386 -2.10 7.71 -15.40
N VAL A 387 -2.75 8.35 -14.44
CA VAL A 387 -3.41 7.69 -13.29
C VAL A 387 -4.52 6.73 -13.75
N GLU A 388 -5.10 6.97 -14.91
CA GLU A 388 -6.12 6.14 -15.54
C GLU A 388 -5.64 4.69 -15.79
N ALA A 389 -4.35 4.49 -16.02
CA ALA A 389 -3.77 3.16 -16.20
C ALA A 389 -3.87 2.29 -14.92
N ILE A 390 -3.95 2.90 -13.74
CA ILE A 390 -4.18 2.19 -12.47
C ILE A 390 -5.55 1.50 -12.48
N ILE A 391 -6.54 2.11 -13.13
CA ILE A 391 -7.89 1.57 -13.21
C ILE A 391 -7.92 0.25 -13.98
N LEU A 392 -7.05 0.08 -14.97
CA LEU A 392 -6.92 -1.17 -15.73
C LEU A 392 -6.56 -2.36 -14.84
N LEU A 393 -5.64 -2.16 -13.90
CA LEU A 393 -5.14 -3.22 -13.00
C LEU A 393 -5.88 -3.26 -11.64
N SER A 394 -6.82 -2.34 -11.42
CA SER A 394 -7.65 -2.28 -10.23
C SER A 394 -8.39 -3.59 -9.93
N PRO A 395 -8.92 -4.34 -10.93
CA PRO A 395 -9.61 -5.59 -10.68
C PRO A 395 -8.77 -6.64 -9.95
N ILE A 396 -7.50 -6.77 -10.30
CA ILE A 396 -6.60 -7.75 -9.68
C ILE A 396 -5.94 -7.19 -8.40
N SER A 397 -5.97 -5.87 -8.19
CA SER A 397 -5.32 -5.21 -7.05
C SER A 397 -5.74 -5.79 -5.71
N SER A 398 -7.05 -6.07 -5.53
CA SER A 398 -7.56 -6.62 -4.27
C SER A 398 -7.13 -8.07 -4.02
N ILE A 399 -6.89 -8.85 -5.08
CA ILE A 399 -6.38 -10.22 -4.95
C ILE A 399 -4.89 -10.14 -4.53
N VAL A 400 -4.12 -9.27 -5.17
CA VAL A 400 -2.71 -9.05 -4.82
C VAL A 400 -2.56 -8.44 -3.42
N ASP A 401 -3.56 -7.70 -2.94
CA ASP A 401 -3.53 -7.05 -1.63
C ASP A 401 -3.34 -8.03 -0.46
N MET A 402 -3.82 -9.24 -0.60
CA MET A 402 -3.58 -10.32 0.37
C MET A 402 -2.08 -10.57 0.56
N ALA A 403 -1.36 -10.81 -0.54
CA ALA A 403 0.08 -11.06 -0.51
C ALA A 403 0.88 -9.81 -0.10
N ARG A 404 0.50 -8.64 -0.60
CA ARG A 404 1.14 -7.36 -0.26
C ARG A 404 1.04 -7.05 1.22
N THR A 405 -0.13 -7.25 1.83
CA THR A 405 -0.34 -6.97 3.25
C THR A 405 0.45 -7.93 4.13
N ALA A 406 0.51 -9.21 3.79
CA ALA A 406 1.39 -10.16 4.47
C ALA A 406 2.87 -9.72 4.38
N THR A 407 3.31 -9.29 3.19
CA THR A 407 4.67 -8.77 2.96
C THR A 407 4.94 -7.51 3.80
N ASN A 408 3.98 -6.59 3.92
CA ASN A 408 4.11 -5.39 4.75
C ASN A 408 4.30 -5.74 6.23
N VAL A 409 3.47 -6.64 6.76
CA VAL A 409 3.50 -7.03 8.17
C VAL A 409 4.78 -7.78 8.51
N VAL A 410 5.24 -8.68 7.63
CA VAL A 410 6.51 -9.39 7.82
C VAL A 410 7.70 -8.42 7.71
N GLY A 411 7.68 -7.47 6.76
CA GLY A 411 8.70 -6.44 6.64
C GLY A 411 8.78 -5.52 7.86
N ALA A 412 7.62 -5.10 8.38
CA ALA A 412 7.56 -4.32 9.63
C ALA A 412 8.11 -5.11 10.83
N ALA A 413 7.75 -6.38 10.93
CA ALA A 413 8.26 -7.25 11.99
C ALA A 413 9.77 -7.52 11.85
N ALA A 414 10.28 -7.70 10.64
CA ALA A 414 11.72 -7.85 10.38
C ALA A 414 12.47 -6.57 10.81
N ALA A 415 12.02 -5.40 10.33
CA ALA A 415 12.59 -4.11 10.74
C ALA A 415 12.61 -3.95 12.26
N THR A 416 11.51 -4.27 12.94
CA THR A 416 11.38 -4.19 14.40
C THR A 416 12.33 -5.15 15.11
N THR A 417 12.46 -6.38 14.63
CA THR A 417 13.38 -7.40 15.18
C THR A 417 14.83 -6.97 15.00
N LEU A 418 15.19 -6.41 13.83
CA LEU A 418 16.53 -5.85 13.57
C LEU A 418 16.87 -4.70 14.52
N VAL A 419 15.92 -3.79 14.74
CA VAL A 419 16.11 -2.70 15.71
C VAL A 419 16.30 -3.24 17.11
N ALA A 420 15.47 -4.20 17.53
CA ALA A 420 15.57 -4.81 18.85
C ALA A 420 16.94 -5.51 19.03
N ALA A 421 17.40 -6.27 18.03
CA ALA A 421 18.70 -6.93 18.07
C ALA A 421 19.87 -5.92 18.15
N THR A 422 19.81 -4.84 17.34
CA THR A 422 20.91 -3.84 17.29
C THR A 422 20.89 -2.84 18.45
N GLU A 423 19.80 -2.74 19.20
CA GLU A 423 19.66 -1.86 20.38
C GLU A 423 19.66 -2.63 21.72
N GLY A 424 19.94 -3.94 21.70
CA GLY A 424 19.92 -4.76 22.90
C GLY A 424 18.55 -4.85 23.56
N GLN A 425 17.50 -4.86 22.76
CA GLN A 425 16.09 -4.97 23.17
C GLN A 425 15.47 -6.30 22.73
N LEU A 426 16.29 -7.29 22.40
CA LEU A 426 15.90 -8.65 22.03
C LEU A 426 16.32 -9.62 23.12
N ASP A 427 15.41 -10.44 23.61
CA ASP A 427 15.70 -11.60 24.44
C ASP A 427 16.06 -12.78 23.53
N GLU A 428 17.36 -13.08 23.44
CA GLU A 428 17.86 -14.14 22.57
C GLU A 428 17.43 -15.54 23.03
N ALA A 429 17.21 -15.76 24.33
CA ALA A 429 16.74 -17.06 24.84
C ALA A 429 15.30 -17.33 24.38
N VAL A 430 14.43 -16.32 24.42
CA VAL A 430 13.08 -16.41 23.85
C VAL A 430 13.13 -16.58 22.34
N TYR A 431 13.95 -15.79 21.64
CA TYR A 431 14.11 -15.91 20.20
C TYR A 431 14.54 -17.31 19.79
N ASN A 432 15.48 -17.89 20.52
CA ASN A 432 16.00 -19.24 20.29
C ASN A 432 15.05 -20.35 20.76
N GLY A 433 13.94 -20.01 21.45
CA GLY A 433 13.00 -20.99 22.00
C GLY A 433 13.54 -21.75 23.20
N GLU A 434 14.52 -21.18 23.90
CA GLU A 434 15.14 -21.70 25.13
C GLU A 434 14.39 -21.23 26.39
N ALA A 435 13.63 -20.14 26.25
CA ALA A 435 12.77 -19.57 27.30
C ALA A 435 11.40 -19.21 26.75
N GLU A 436 10.38 -19.24 27.62
CA GLU A 436 9.04 -18.68 27.33
C GLU A 436 8.85 -17.37 28.08
N VAL A 437 8.21 -16.38 27.43
CA VAL A 437 7.80 -15.16 28.13
C VAL A 437 6.68 -15.52 29.10
N PRO A 438 6.80 -15.23 30.43
CA PRO A 438 5.75 -15.51 31.39
C PRO A 438 4.42 -14.91 30.94
N ALA A 439 3.33 -15.67 31.09
CA ALA A 439 2.00 -15.10 30.87
C ALA A 439 1.83 -13.92 31.84
N ALA A 440 1.56 -12.72 31.29
CA ALA A 440 1.19 -11.59 32.15
C ALA A 440 0.00 -12.05 33.00
N GLU A 441 0.13 -11.97 34.32
CA GLU A 441 -1.00 -12.17 35.23
C GLU A 441 -2.11 -11.22 34.81
N ALA A 442 -3.28 -11.79 34.48
CA ALA A 442 -4.46 -11.01 34.13
C ALA A 442 -4.84 -10.16 35.36
N VAL A 443 -4.61 -8.85 35.24
CA VAL A 443 -5.10 -7.86 36.21
C VAL A 443 -6.52 -7.46 35.83
#